data_fcece815c502fcd61182ab22018aab17
#
_entry.id   fcece815c502fcd61182ab22018aab17
#
_cell.length_a   1.000
_cell.length_b   1.000
_cell.length_c   1.000
_cell.angle_alpha   90.00
_cell.angle_beta   90.00
_cell.angle_gamma   90.00
#
_symmetry.space_group_name_H-M   'P 1'
#
loop_
_entity.id
_entity.type
_entity.pdbx_description
1 polymer ?
#
loop_
_entity_poly.entity_id
_entity_poly.type
_entity_poly.pdbx_seq_one_letter_code
_entity_poly.pdbx_strand_id
1 'polypeptide(L)'
;MSRKASFLPVFAFAFVFAFAFVFAVPFLMAGAGDGGWMSRVPDKNRGRKNPFAGNTQAAAAGAKLFRQNCAKCHGDDGAGQDKKPALRSDRMRQATPGELEWLLTNGSMKNGMPSWSRLPEPQRWQIVTYIKDLAKN
;
A
#
# COMPACT_ATOMS: atom_id res chain seq x y z
N MET A 1 -43.87 81.21 -8.95
CA MET A 1 -42.71 80.61 -8.26
C MET A 1 -42.94 79.12 -8.11
N SER A 2 -42.42 78.34 -9.04
CA SER A 2 -42.68 76.89 -9.11
C SER A 2 -41.37 76.14 -8.76
N ARG A 3 -41.38 75.39 -7.67
CA ARG A 3 -40.23 74.54 -7.28
C ARG A 3 -40.45 73.17 -7.91
N LYS A 4 -39.63 72.88 -8.91
CA LYS A 4 -39.55 71.51 -9.46
C LYS A 4 -38.68 70.63 -8.53
N ALA A 5 -39.31 69.60 -7.96
CA ALA A 5 -38.59 68.56 -7.24
C ALA A 5 -38.06 67.55 -8.24
N SER A 6 -36.74 67.43 -8.27
CA SER A 6 -36.08 66.38 -9.08
C SER A 6 -36.05 65.09 -8.26
N PHE A 7 -36.73 64.06 -8.73
CA PHE A 7 -36.57 62.66 -8.25
C PHE A 7 -35.37 62.03 -8.91
N LEU A 8 -34.40 61.66 -8.09
CA LEU A 8 -33.29 60.79 -8.51
C LEU A 8 -33.73 59.32 -8.34
N PRO A 9 -33.55 58.47 -9.32
CA PRO A 9 -33.74 57.04 -9.14
C PRO A 9 -32.58 56.42 -8.39
N VAL A 10 -32.86 55.78 -7.28
CA VAL A 10 -31.92 54.93 -6.54
C VAL A 10 -31.74 53.62 -7.31
N PHE A 11 -30.60 53.48 -7.96
CA PHE A 11 -30.22 52.18 -8.54
C PHE A 11 -29.79 51.24 -7.40
N ALA A 12 -30.67 50.32 -7.07
CA ALA A 12 -30.34 49.20 -6.19
C ALA A 12 -29.45 48.23 -6.96
N PHE A 13 -28.13 48.26 -6.62
CA PHE A 13 -27.19 47.22 -7.04
C PHE A 13 -27.47 45.97 -6.23
N ALA A 14 -28.16 45.01 -6.82
CA ALA A 14 -28.27 43.66 -6.32
C ALA A 14 -26.95 42.92 -6.53
N PHE A 15 -26.14 42.83 -5.52
CA PHE A 15 -24.97 41.94 -5.49
C PHE A 15 -25.46 40.50 -5.44
N VAL A 16 -25.48 39.83 -6.60
CA VAL A 16 -25.64 38.38 -6.66
C VAL A 16 -24.32 37.73 -6.25
N PHE A 17 -24.22 37.32 -4.98
CA PHE A 17 -23.14 36.44 -4.52
C PHE A 17 -23.39 35.05 -5.11
N ALA A 18 -22.72 34.76 -6.23
CA ALA A 18 -22.61 33.41 -6.75
C ALA A 18 -21.67 32.63 -5.81
N PHE A 19 -22.23 31.88 -4.86
CA PHE A 19 -21.52 30.87 -4.08
C PHE A 19 -21.12 29.75 -5.05
N ALA A 20 -19.90 29.80 -5.56
CA ALA A 20 -19.27 28.67 -6.23
C ALA A 20 -19.01 27.58 -5.17
N PHE A 21 -19.93 26.64 -5.03
CA PHE A 21 -19.70 25.41 -4.30
C PHE A 21 -18.63 24.59 -5.06
N VAL A 22 -17.37 24.79 -4.68
CA VAL A 22 -16.30 23.89 -5.11
C VAL A 22 -16.54 22.55 -4.41
N PHE A 23 -17.21 21.64 -5.11
CA PHE A 23 -17.23 20.23 -4.73
C PHE A 23 -15.79 19.71 -4.78
N ALA A 24 -15.11 19.73 -3.66
CA ALA A 24 -13.88 18.96 -3.48
C ALA A 24 -14.27 17.48 -3.56
N VAL A 25 -14.19 16.92 -4.77
CA VAL A 25 -14.29 15.47 -4.97
C VAL A 25 -13.10 14.88 -4.24
N PRO A 26 -13.27 14.07 -3.17
CA PRO A 26 -12.15 13.37 -2.60
C PRO A 26 -11.60 12.46 -3.69
N PHE A 27 -10.38 12.77 -4.13
CA PHE A 27 -9.62 11.88 -5.01
C PHE A 27 -9.35 10.61 -4.18
N LEU A 28 -10.26 9.63 -4.28
CA LEU A 28 -10.01 8.30 -3.76
C LEU A 28 -8.79 7.77 -4.53
N MET A 29 -7.63 7.88 -3.91
CA MET A 29 -6.46 7.10 -4.29
C MET A 29 -6.88 5.64 -4.15
N ALA A 30 -7.31 5.04 -5.26
CA ALA A 30 -7.43 3.60 -5.38
C ALA A 30 -6.02 3.04 -5.22
N GLY A 31 -5.63 2.79 -3.98
CA GLY A 31 -4.42 2.06 -3.68
C GLY A 31 -4.47 0.76 -4.47
N ALA A 32 -3.40 0.43 -5.19
CA ALA A 32 -3.29 -0.84 -5.90
C ALA A 32 -3.70 -1.94 -4.92
N GLY A 33 -4.85 -2.57 -5.18
CA GLY A 33 -5.48 -3.50 -4.27
C GLY A 33 -4.49 -4.62 -3.93
N ASP A 34 -4.38 -4.96 -2.64
CA ASP A 34 -3.56 -6.09 -2.16
C ASP A 34 -4.07 -7.43 -2.65
N GLY A 35 -5.08 -7.41 -3.51
CA GLY A 35 -5.80 -8.60 -3.93
C GLY A 35 -6.57 -9.27 -2.78
N GLY A 36 -6.78 -8.59 -1.66
CA GLY A 36 -7.54 -9.07 -0.52
C GLY A 36 -6.87 -10.22 0.25
N TRP A 37 -5.55 -10.42 0.11
CA TRP A 37 -4.89 -11.52 0.82
C TRP A 37 -4.79 -11.26 2.32
N MET A 38 -4.62 -10.01 2.76
CA MET A 38 -4.50 -9.65 4.18
C MET A 38 -5.74 -10.01 4.98
N SER A 39 -6.94 -9.83 4.41
CA SER A 39 -8.20 -10.19 5.07
C SER A 39 -8.38 -11.70 5.27
N ARG A 40 -7.63 -12.51 4.53
CA ARG A 40 -7.66 -13.97 4.62
C ARG A 40 -6.69 -14.55 5.65
N VAL A 41 -5.79 -13.72 6.19
CA VAL A 41 -4.79 -14.19 7.18
C VAL A 41 -5.47 -14.45 8.51
N PRO A 42 -5.43 -15.68 9.04
CA PRO A 42 -5.99 -15.99 10.36
C PRO A 42 -5.25 -15.22 11.47
N ASP A 43 -5.97 -14.82 12.53
CA ASP A 43 -5.39 -14.04 13.63
C ASP A 43 -4.21 -14.73 14.30
N LYS A 44 -4.26 -16.05 14.46
CA LYS A 44 -3.13 -16.84 14.97
C LYS A 44 -1.84 -16.68 14.15
N ASN A 45 -1.96 -16.42 12.86
CA ASN A 45 -0.82 -16.18 11.97
C ASN A 45 -0.31 -14.74 12.07
N ARG A 46 -1.23 -13.75 12.20
CA ARG A 46 -0.86 -12.33 12.35
C ARG A 46 0.08 -12.10 13.53
N GLY A 47 -0.17 -12.76 14.65
CA GLY A 47 0.60 -12.65 15.87
C GLY A 47 1.95 -13.36 15.87
N ARG A 48 2.26 -14.19 14.85
CA ARG A 48 3.53 -14.93 14.80
C ARG A 48 4.72 -13.99 14.69
N LYS A 49 5.71 -14.23 15.54
CA LYS A 49 6.97 -13.47 15.54
C LYS A 49 7.98 -14.14 14.61
N ASN A 50 8.76 -13.31 13.91
CA ASN A 50 9.86 -13.83 13.10
C ASN A 50 11.05 -14.18 14.02
N PRO A 51 11.49 -15.44 14.06
CA PRO A 51 12.62 -15.84 14.91
C PRO A 51 13.95 -15.22 14.46
N PHE A 52 14.02 -14.67 13.25
CA PHE A 52 15.21 -14.03 12.68
C PHE A 52 15.10 -12.51 12.62
N ALA A 53 14.16 -11.89 13.34
CA ALA A 53 14.01 -10.44 13.32
C ALA A 53 15.32 -9.74 13.76
N GLY A 54 15.82 -8.82 12.93
CA GLY A 54 17.06 -8.09 13.19
C GLY A 54 18.35 -8.89 12.95
N ASN A 55 18.26 -10.14 12.53
CA ASN A 55 19.43 -10.96 12.21
C ASN A 55 19.95 -10.67 10.81
N THR A 56 21.13 -10.04 10.70
CA THR A 56 21.73 -9.62 9.43
C THR A 56 22.16 -10.81 8.56
N GLN A 57 22.60 -11.91 9.14
CA GLN A 57 22.96 -13.12 8.41
C GLN A 57 21.70 -13.77 7.81
N ALA A 58 20.62 -13.81 8.57
CA ALA A 58 19.34 -14.31 8.06
C ALA A 58 18.78 -13.41 6.96
N ALA A 59 18.93 -12.08 7.06
CA ALA A 59 18.57 -11.14 6.02
C ALA A 59 19.39 -11.40 4.73
N ALA A 60 20.70 -11.61 4.84
CA ALA A 60 21.56 -11.92 3.70
C ALA A 60 21.19 -13.26 3.04
N ALA A 61 20.87 -14.30 3.84
CA ALA A 61 20.35 -15.56 3.32
C ALA A 61 18.98 -15.37 2.64
N GLY A 62 18.09 -14.60 3.24
CA GLY A 62 16.80 -14.23 2.67
C GLY A 62 16.93 -13.49 1.35
N ALA A 63 17.92 -12.59 1.21
CA ALA A 63 18.21 -11.90 -0.04
C ALA A 63 18.59 -12.86 -1.18
N LYS A 64 19.38 -13.90 -0.87
CA LYS A 64 19.72 -14.94 -1.87
C LYS A 64 18.49 -15.72 -2.30
N LEU A 65 17.68 -16.16 -1.34
CA LEU A 65 16.43 -16.88 -1.61
C LEU A 65 15.44 -16.03 -2.40
N PHE A 66 15.36 -14.75 -2.07
CA PHE A 66 14.52 -13.78 -2.80
C PHE A 66 14.91 -13.68 -4.26
N ARG A 67 16.20 -13.49 -4.55
CA ARG A 67 16.69 -13.42 -5.95
C ARG A 67 16.35 -14.69 -6.72
N GLN A 68 16.46 -15.84 -6.11
CA GLN A 68 16.19 -17.12 -6.77
C GLN A 68 14.71 -17.38 -7.03
N ASN A 69 13.83 -16.91 -6.16
CA ASN A 69 12.42 -17.33 -6.17
C ASN A 69 11.42 -16.18 -6.42
N CYS A 70 11.78 -14.93 -6.15
CA CYS A 70 10.84 -13.81 -6.09
C CYS A 70 11.17 -12.69 -7.09
N ALA A 71 12.47 -12.45 -7.34
CA ALA A 71 12.96 -11.32 -8.11
C ALA A 71 12.41 -11.29 -9.55
N LYS A 72 12.19 -12.44 -10.17
CA LYS A 72 11.59 -12.53 -11.52
C LYS A 72 10.26 -11.74 -11.64
N CYS A 73 9.50 -11.66 -10.57
CA CYS A 73 8.22 -10.95 -10.55
C CYS A 73 8.29 -9.63 -9.79
N HIS A 74 9.09 -9.56 -8.72
CA HIS A 74 9.12 -8.39 -7.83
C HIS A 74 10.28 -7.44 -8.08
N GLY A 75 11.16 -7.75 -9.06
CA GLY A 75 12.40 -7.02 -9.30
C GLY A 75 13.51 -7.41 -8.31
N ASP A 76 14.77 -7.27 -8.72
CA ASP A 76 15.92 -7.65 -7.88
C ASP A 76 16.01 -6.83 -6.58
N ASP A 77 15.50 -5.61 -6.64
CA ASP A 77 15.46 -4.67 -5.52
C ASP A 77 14.08 -4.60 -4.83
N GLY A 78 13.12 -5.41 -5.26
CA GLY A 78 11.77 -5.41 -4.72
C GLY A 78 10.91 -4.19 -5.10
N ALA A 79 11.30 -3.42 -6.11
CA ALA A 79 10.54 -2.27 -6.59
C ALA A 79 9.26 -2.65 -7.34
N GLY A 80 9.08 -3.93 -7.64
CA GLY A 80 7.98 -4.44 -8.47
C GLY A 80 8.34 -4.43 -9.95
N GLN A 81 7.59 -5.20 -10.72
CA GLN A 81 7.69 -5.23 -12.19
C GLN A 81 6.30 -5.36 -12.79
N ASP A 82 6.02 -4.64 -13.88
CA ASP A 82 4.72 -4.64 -14.56
C ASP A 82 3.56 -4.40 -13.58
N LYS A 83 2.67 -5.38 -13.46
CA LYS A 83 1.53 -5.36 -12.54
C LYS A 83 1.83 -5.99 -11.18
N LYS A 84 3.07 -6.38 -10.90
CA LYS A 84 3.44 -7.01 -9.64
C LYS A 84 3.80 -5.93 -8.60
N PRO A 85 3.34 -6.09 -7.35
CA PRO A 85 3.45 -5.02 -6.35
C PRO A 85 4.89 -4.81 -5.90
N ALA A 86 5.21 -3.54 -5.62
CA ALA A 86 6.43 -3.17 -4.94
C ALA A 86 6.43 -3.69 -3.49
N LEU A 87 7.54 -4.30 -3.09
CA LEU A 87 7.74 -4.79 -1.72
C LEU A 87 8.37 -3.74 -0.80
N ARG A 88 8.68 -2.54 -1.33
CA ARG A 88 9.11 -1.35 -0.58
C ARG A 88 7.94 -0.43 -0.19
N SER A 89 6.72 -0.89 -0.31
CA SER A 89 5.52 -0.10 -0.07
C SER A 89 5.19 0.04 1.42
N ASP A 90 4.41 1.08 1.77
CA ASP A 90 3.85 1.27 3.12
C ASP A 90 3.10 0.04 3.61
N ARG A 91 2.40 -0.63 2.72
CA ARG A 91 1.70 -1.87 3.02
C ARG A 91 2.65 -2.95 3.53
N MET A 92 3.81 -3.13 2.90
CA MET A 92 4.80 -4.11 3.35
C MET A 92 5.46 -3.70 4.67
N ARG A 93 5.60 -2.39 4.91
CA ARG A 93 6.02 -1.86 6.22
C ARG A 93 5.03 -2.22 7.32
N GLN A 94 3.73 -2.05 7.05
CA GLN A 94 2.65 -2.28 8.01
C GLN A 94 2.34 -3.76 8.22
N ALA A 95 2.49 -4.60 7.19
CA ALA A 95 2.24 -6.03 7.30
C ALA A 95 3.10 -6.65 8.41
N THR A 96 2.47 -7.45 9.28
CA THR A 96 3.21 -8.18 10.30
C THR A 96 4.09 -9.27 9.68
N PRO A 97 5.19 -9.67 10.34
CA PRO A 97 6.00 -10.79 9.86
C PRO A 97 5.18 -12.07 9.66
N GLY A 98 4.24 -12.34 10.55
CA GLY A 98 3.38 -13.51 10.46
C GLY A 98 2.41 -13.47 9.27
N GLU A 99 1.92 -12.29 8.89
CA GLU A 99 1.12 -12.10 7.67
C GLU A 99 1.93 -12.41 6.41
N LEU A 100 3.17 -11.92 6.37
CA LEU A 100 4.06 -12.17 5.23
C LEU A 100 4.45 -13.66 5.12
N GLU A 101 4.74 -14.30 6.25
CA GLU A 101 5.03 -15.75 6.25
C GLU A 101 3.83 -16.57 5.79
N TRP A 102 2.62 -16.21 6.26
CA TRP A 102 1.39 -16.83 5.82
C TRP A 102 1.18 -16.66 4.31
N LEU A 103 1.44 -15.45 3.78
CA LEU A 103 1.34 -15.18 2.35
C LEU A 103 2.33 -16.04 1.55
N LEU A 104 3.57 -16.16 2.01
CA LEU A 104 4.55 -17.05 1.36
C LEU A 104 4.09 -18.50 1.38
N THR A 105 3.55 -18.97 2.49
CA THR A 105 3.06 -20.35 2.62
C THR A 105 1.87 -20.63 1.72
N ASN A 106 0.91 -19.70 1.62
CA ASN A 106 -0.36 -19.96 0.91
C ASN A 106 -0.39 -19.38 -0.51
N GLY A 107 0.45 -18.39 -0.79
CA GLY A 107 0.41 -17.67 -2.05
C GLY A 107 -0.82 -16.79 -2.20
N SER A 108 -0.95 -16.22 -3.38
CA SER A 108 -2.12 -15.45 -3.82
C SER A 108 -2.39 -15.72 -5.29
N MET A 109 -2.86 -16.91 -5.60
CA MET A 109 -3.02 -17.41 -6.97
C MET A 109 -3.89 -16.51 -7.85
N LYS A 110 -4.93 -15.91 -7.29
CA LYS A 110 -5.79 -14.94 -8.00
C LYS A 110 -4.98 -13.74 -8.53
N ASN A 111 -3.85 -13.42 -7.88
CA ASN A 111 -2.93 -12.33 -8.26
C ASN A 111 -1.65 -12.86 -8.93
N GLY A 112 -1.62 -14.16 -9.24
CA GLY A 112 -0.50 -14.83 -9.89
C GLY A 112 0.73 -15.04 -9.00
N MET A 113 0.58 -15.00 -7.66
CA MET A 113 1.63 -15.34 -6.71
C MET A 113 1.46 -16.80 -6.25
N PRO A 114 2.41 -17.70 -6.59
CA PRO A 114 2.33 -19.10 -6.17
C PRO A 114 2.58 -19.27 -4.68
N SER A 115 2.17 -20.43 -4.15
CA SER A 115 2.58 -20.90 -2.82
C SER A 115 4.06 -21.27 -2.80
N TRP A 116 4.74 -20.89 -1.72
CA TRP A 116 6.14 -21.22 -1.43
C TRP A 116 6.26 -22.22 -0.28
N SER A 117 5.20 -22.97 0.00
CA SER A 117 5.17 -24.01 1.06
C SER A 117 6.25 -25.08 0.89
N ARG A 118 6.76 -25.28 -0.35
CA ARG A 118 7.89 -26.17 -0.64
C ARG A 118 9.22 -25.72 -0.01
N LEU A 119 9.37 -24.42 0.27
CA LEU A 119 10.54 -23.94 1.03
C LEU A 119 10.37 -24.29 2.50
N PRO A 120 11.42 -24.77 3.16
CA PRO A 120 11.39 -24.95 4.62
C PRO A 120 10.98 -23.67 5.35
N GLU A 121 10.25 -23.80 6.45
CA GLU A 121 9.77 -22.64 7.22
C GLU A 121 10.88 -21.67 7.61
N PRO A 122 12.07 -22.08 8.06
CA PRO A 122 13.17 -21.16 8.35
C PRO A 122 13.59 -20.32 7.15
N GLN A 123 13.56 -20.88 5.94
CA GLN A 123 13.89 -20.13 4.73
C GLN A 123 12.82 -19.09 4.39
N ARG A 124 11.53 -19.39 4.59
CA ARG A 124 10.47 -18.41 4.44
C ARG A 124 10.62 -17.26 5.43
N TRP A 125 10.96 -17.54 6.69
CA TRP A 125 11.28 -16.51 7.69
C TRP A 125 12.49 -15.64 7.33
N GLN A 126 13.53 -16.22 6.75
CA GLN A 126 14.67 -15.46 6.22
C GLN A 126 14.24 -14.52 5.08
N ILE A 127 13.39 -14.98 4.16
CA ILE A 127 12.81 -14.13 3.12
C ILE A 127 11.99 -12.98 3.75
N VAL A 128 11.16 -13.27 4.76
CA VAL A 128 10.40 -12.25 5.48
C VAL A 128 11.32 -11.22 6.14
N THR A 129 12.44 -11.66 6.74
CA THR A 129 13.45 -10.74 7.31
C THR A 129 13.96 -9.77 6.26
N TYR A 130 14.35 -10.28 5.10
CA TYR A 130 14.83 -9.46 3.98
C TYR A 130 13.77 -8.50 3.46
N ILE A 131 12.53 -8.94 3.24
CA ILE A 131 11.43 -8.09 2.79
C ILE A 131 11.15 -6.95 3.79
N LYS A 132 11.18 -7.23 5.08
CA LYS A 132 10.98 -6.21 6.12
C LYS A 132 12.11 -5.18 6.13
N ASP A 133 13.33 -5.57 5.80
CA ASP A 133 14.46 -4.65 5.67
C ASP A 133 14.37 -3.82 4.38
N LEU A 134 13.97 -4.43 3.26
CA LEU A 134 13.68 -3.69 2.02
C LEU A 134 12.63 -2.61 2.22
N ALA A 135 11.60 -2.90 2.99
CA ALA A 135 10.50 -1.98 3.22
C ALA A 135 10.86 -0.79 4.15
N LYS A 136 11.99 -0.84 4.87
CA LYS A 136 12.50 0.26 5.72
C LYS A 136 13.26 1.33 4.92
N ASN A 137 13.83 0.92 3.78
CA ASN A 137 14.63 1.76 2.89
C ASN A 137 13.79 2.20 1.68
#